data_291278db05f3476a6fe818ef371de872
#
_entry.id   291278db05f3476a6fe818ef371de872
#
_cell.length_a   1.000
_cell.length_b   1.000
_cell.length_c   1.000
_cell.angle_alpha   90.00
_cell.angle_beta   90.00
_cell.angle_gamma   90.00
#
_symmetry.space_group_name_H-M   'P 1'
#
loop_
_entity.id
_entity.type
_entity.pdbx_description
1 polymer ?
#
loop_
_entity_poly.entity_id
_entity_poly.type
_entity_poly.pdbx_seq_one_letter_code
_entity_poly.pdbx_strand_id
1 'polypeptide(L)'
;MITSRTVSSLEKIFHDSEPTCASLSEMSMLGNERASFQLAYFSDEDTQCGISVSGWKPENIKIYKVVEINSDLPAFEDSDFYFLRKTPGLYPDMLEPVEDNSFFAESGHHGSLWIELDASGESAGRHDIFITVSKGKETVTNVITVDVINAKLPEQELMCTMWFHCDCLATYYKVDVFSEEHWNIIENYVRNAANHGVNFILTPLFTPPLDTEVGGERPTVQLVDVKKTKDGYEFGFDKLDRWIDMCRRCGIKYFEMSHLFTQWGAEHAPKIVAEVDGEKKRIFGWETDADSEEYRDFLHRFAAALTACLLYTSDAADE
;
A
#
# COMPACT_ATOMS: atom_id res chain seq x y z
N MET A 1 -26.46 -5.74 -25.29
CA MET A 1 -25.19 -6.36 -25.81
C MET A 1 -24.06 -6.04 -24.86
N ILE A 2 -23.19 -7.02 -24.61
CA ILE A 2 -21.94 -6.76 -23.88
C ILE A 2 -20.75 -6.99 -24.81
N THR A 3 -19.76 -6.13 -24.78
CA THR A 3 -18.49 -6.29 -25.50
C THR A 3 -17.32 -6.24 -24.51
N SER A 4 -16.24 -6.94 -24.80
CA SER A 4 -15.04 -6.90 -23.98
C SER A 4 -13.78 -7.18 -24.79
N ARG A 5 -12.64 -6.71 -24.29
CA ARG A 5 -11.32 -7.00 -24.84
C ARG A 5 -10.24 -6.91 -23.75
N THR A 6 -9.19 -7.69 -23.89
CA THR A 6 -8.01 -7.61 -23.03
C THR A 6 -7.14 -6.41 -23.40
N VAL A 7 -6.64 -5.69 -22.39
CA VAL A 7 -5.76 -4.54 -22.54
C VAL A 7 -4.66 -4.57 -21.48
N SER A 8 -3.61 -3.80 -21.69
CA SER A 8 -2.51 -3.69 -20.71
C SER A 8 -3.01 -3.15 -19.36
N SER A 9 -2.41 -3.61 -18.26
CA SER A 9 -2.61 -3.03 -16.93
C SER A 9 -2.19 -1.56 -16.82
N LEU A 10 -1.34 -1.07 -17.73
CA LEU A 10 -0.88 0.32 -17.78
C LEU A 10 -1.92 1.29 -18.37
N GLU A 11 -3.01 0.79 -18.94
CA GLU A 11 -4.04 1.61 -19.54
C GLU A 11 -5.05 2.10 -18.50
N LYS A 12 -5.60 3.29 -18.72
CA LYS A 12 -6.71 3.84 -17.95
C LYS A 12 -8.01 3.75 -18.76
N ILE A 13 -8.97 3.00 -18.26
CA ILE A 13 -10.27 2.83 -18.91
C ILE A 13 -11.27 3.77 -18.24
N PHE A 14 -11.52 4.91 -18.87
CA PHE A 14 -12.49 5.89 -18.39
C PHE A 14 -13.92 5.46 -18.80
N HIS A 15 -14.88 5.68 -17.90
CA HIS A 15 -16.29 5.27 -18.13
C HIS A 15 -16.97 5.99 -19.30
N ASP A 16 -16.56 7.22 -19.56
CA ASP A 16 -17.21 8.17 -20.49
C ASP A 16 -16.55 8.24 -21.87
N SER A 17 -15.58 7.41 -22.15
CA SER A 17 -14.84 7.42 -23.43
C SER A 17 -14.44 6.03 -23.87
N GLU A 18 -14.59 5.75 -25.18
CA GLU A 18 -14.12 4.51 -25.74
C GLU A 18 -12.59 4.40 -25.61
N PRO A 19 -12.09 3.27 -25.04
CA PRO A 19 -10.65 3.07 -24.93
C PRO A 19 -9.99 2.97 -26.29
N THR A 20 -8.96 3.78 -26.54
CA THR A 20 -8.20 3.82 -27.80
C THR A 20 -6.97 2.92 -27.81
N CYS A 21 -6.63 2.31 -26.67
CA CYS A 21 -5.48 1.43 -26.51
C CYS A 21 -5.62 0.15 -27.35
N ALA A 22 -4.49 -0.47 -27.70
CA ALA A 22 -4.46 -1.74 -28.40
C ALA A 22 -4.94 -2.89 -27.50
N SER A 23 -5.55 -3.91 -28.13
CA SER A 23 -5.84 -5.17 -27.42
C SER A 23 -4.53 -5.89 -27.09
N LEU A 24 -4.47 -6.47 -25.91
CA LEU A 24 -3.36 -7.30 -25.45
C LEU A 24 -3.67 -8.77 -25.76
N SER A 25 -2.90 -9.38 -26.64
CA SER A 25 -3.09 -10.80 -27.03
C SER A 25 -2.07 -11.74 -26.40
N GLU A 26 -0.93 -11.20 -25.95
CA GLU A 26 0.11 -11.99 -25.31
C GLU A 26 0.90 -11.17 -24.29
N MET A 27 1.45 -11.85 -23.30
CA MET A 27 2.39 -11.32 -22.33
C MET A 27 3.34 -12.42 -21.86
N SER A 28 4.45 -12.04 -21.24
CA SER A 28 5.38 -12.98 -20.62
C SER A 28 5.63 -12.62 -19.16
N MET A 29 5.95 -13.64 -18.36
CA MET A 29 6.29 -13.49 -16.95
C MET A 29 7.25 -14.59 -16.50
N LEU A 30 7.98 -14.35 -15.43
CA LEU A 30 8.88 -15.32 -14.81
C LEU A 30 8.13 -16.30 -13.92
N GLY A 31 8.70 -17.47 -13.63
CA GLY A 31 8.05 -18.58 -12.92
C GLY A 31 7.72 -18.35 -11.44
N ASN A 32 7.96 -17.16 -10.91
CA ASN A 32 7.54 -16.72 -9.56
C ASN A 32 7.08 -15.26 -9.56
N GLU A 33 6.75 -14.74 -10.73
CA GLU A 33 6.31 -13.37 -10.89
C GLU A 33 4.79 -13.27 -10.77
N ARG A 34 4.32 -12.11 -10.31
CA ARG A 34 2.93 -11.67 -10.44
C ARG A 34 2.82 -10.65 -11.54
N ALA A 35 1.88 -10.85 -12.42
CA ALA A 35 1.61 -9.92 -13.51
C ALA A 35 0.11 -9.71 -13.67
N SER A 36 -0.26 -8.57 -14.22
CA SER A 36 -1.66 -8.18 -14.35
C SER A 36 -1.97 -7.64 -15.74
N PHE A 37 -3.20 -7.82 -16.14
CA PHE A 37 -3.81 -7.18 -17.31
C PHE A 37 -5.25 -6.78 -16.99
N GLN A 38 -5.90 -6.05 -17.89
CA GLN A 38 -7.29 -5.68 -17.70
C GLN A 38 -8.17 -6.28 -18.77
N LEU A 39 -9.42 -6.56 -18.42
CA LEU A 39 -10.52 -6.79 -19.34
C LEU A 39 -11.37 -5.53 -19.39
N ALA A 40 -11.20 -4.71 -20.41
CA ALA A 40 -12.08 -3.59 -20.68
C ALA A 40 -13.43 -4.10 -21.20
N TYR A 41 -14.55 -3.57 -20.73
CA TYR A 41 -15.88 -3.94 -21.15
C TYR A 41 -16.78 -2.72 -21.38
N PHE A 42 -17.83 -2.93 -22.15
CA PHE A 42 -18.92 -1.97 -22.36
C PHE A 42 -20.26 -2.70 -22.37
N SER A 43 -21.28 -2.10 -21.78
CA SER A 43 -22.66 -2.59 -21.83
C SER A 43 -23.62 -1.50 -22.32
N ASP A 44 -24.57 -1.85 -23.15
CA ASP A 44 -25.65 -0.98 -23.62
C ASP A 44 -26.88 -0.96 -22.68
N GLU A 45 -26.84 -1.72 -21.60
CA GLU A 45 -27.89 -1.75 -20.57
C GLU A 45 -27.30 -2.08 -19.20
N ASP A 46 -27.99 -1.65 -18.14
CA ASP A 46 -27.68 -2.03 -16.77
C ASP A 46 -27.87 -3.53 -16.60
N THR A 47 -26.80 -4.21 -16.20
CA THR A 47 -26.86 -5.68 -16.14
C THR A 47 -25.84 -6.27 -15.16
N GLN A 48 -26.26 -7.35 -14.51
CA GLN A 48 -25.33 -8.20 -13.76
C GLN A 48 -24.66 -9.18 -14.72
N CYS A 49 -23.34 -9.22 -14.70
CA CYS A 49 -22.51 -10.08 -15.51
C CYS A 49 -21.77 -11.09 -14.64
N GLY A 50 -21.62 -12.31 -15.14
CA GLY A 50 -20.69 -13.28 -14.60
C GLY A 50 -19.31 -13.16 -15.25
N ILE A 51 -18.25 -13.51 -14.52
CA ILE A 51 -16.88 -13.59 -15.02
C ILE A 51 -16.28 -14.95 -14.67
N SER A 52 -15.60 -15.57 -15.61
CA SER A 52 -14.77 -16.75 -15.35
C SER A 52 -13.44 -16.66 -16.07
N VAL A 53 -12.38 -17.11 -15.40
CA VAL A 53 -11.04 -17.19 -15.95
C VAL A 53 -10.59 -18.65 -15.87
N SER A 54 -10.06 -19.19 -16.97
CA SER A 54 -9.57 -20.56 -17.03
C SER A 54 -8.27 -20.64 -17.85
N GLY A 55 -7.57 -21.78 -17.77
CA GLY A 55 -6.24 -21.93 -18.37
C GLY A 55 -5.09 -21.60 -17.41
N TRP A 56 -5.40 -21.28 -16.16
CA TRP A 56 -4.47 -21.01 -15.05
C TRP A 56 -5.00 -21.64 -13.78
N LYS A 57 -4.16 -21.89 -12.76
CA LYS A 57 -4.60 -22.42 -11.47
C LYS A 57 -5.53 -21.43 -10.78
N PRO A 58 -6.74 -21.86 -10.36
CA PRO A 58 -7.72 -20.93 -9.77
C PRO A 58 -7.21 -20.18 -8.53
N GLU A 59 -6.40 -20.83 -7.69
CA GLU A 59 -5.80 -20.22 -6.49
C GLU A 59 -4.78 -19.11 -6.79
N ASN A 60 -4.28 -19.09 -8.02
CA ASN A 60 -3.29 -18.12 -8.53
C ASN A 60 -3.92 -17.00 -9.37
N ILE A 61 -5.26 -16.89 -9.37
CA ILE A 61 -6.00 -15.85 -10.07
C ILE A 61 -6.69 -14.94 -9.05
N LYS A 62 -6.53 -13.63 -9.22
CA LYS A 62 -7.37 -12.65 -8.52
C LYS A 62 -8.03 -11.73 -9.52
N ILE A 63 -9.29 -11.41 -9.27
CA ILE A 63 -10.09 -10.54 -10.12
C ILE A 63 -10.61 -9.38 -9.27
N TYR A 64 -10.43 -8.17 -9.78
CA TYR A 64 -10.93 -6.95 -9.14
C TYR A 64 -11.71 -6.13 -10.16
N LYS A 65 -12.75 -5.45 -9.69
CA LYS A 65 -13.38 -4.37 -10.46
C LYS A 65 -12.53 -3.11 -10.26
N VAL A 66 -12.21 -2.41 -11.34
CA VAL A 66 -11.61 -1.09 -11.26
C VAL A 66 -12.73 -0.10 -10.99
N VAL A 67 -12.73 0.49 -9.80
CA VAL A 67 -13.72 1.46 -9.35
C VAL A 67 -13.16 2.86 -9.53
N GLU A 68 -14.03 3.75 -10.00
CA GLU A 68 -13.67 5.14 -10.19
C GLU A 68 -13.81 5.92 -8.89
N ILE A 69 -12.87 6.84 -8.69
CA ILE A 69 -12.89 7.80 -7.59
C ILE A 69 -13.02 9.22 -8.13
N ASN A 70 -13.66 10.08 -7.35
CA ASN A 70 -13.74 11.51 -7.71
C ASN A 70 -12.38 12.18 -7.46
N SER A 71 -11.89 12.90 -8.47
CA SER A 71 -10.70 13.76 -8.36
C SER A 71 -11.07 15.19 -8.72
N ASP A 72 -10.98 16.10 -7.74
CA ASP A 72 -11.26 17.53 -7.93
C ASP A 72 -10.05 18.29 -8.48
N LEU A 73 -8.83 17.75 -8.26
CA LEU A 73 -7.56 18.32 -8.70
C LEU A 73 -6.70 17.28 -9.41
N PRO A 74 -7.07 16.83 -10.62
CA PRO A 74 -6.34 15.78 -11.32
C PRO A 74 -4.97 16.23 -11.84
N ALA A 75 -4.72 17.54 -11.93
CA ALA A 75 -3.45 18.11 -12.36
C ALA A 75 -3.28 19.53 -11.83
N PHE A 76 -2.02 19.95 -11.61
CA PHE A 76 -1.67 21.34 -11.33
C PHE A 76 -1.44 22.11 -12.64
N GLU A 77 -1.52 23.46 -12.58
CA GLU A 77 -1.32 24.34 -13.75
C GLU A 77 0.07 24.14 -14.40
N ASP A 78 1.12 23.97 -13.58
CA ASP A 78 2.52 23.79 -14.00
C ASP A 78 2.91 22.32 -14.18
N SER A 79 1.94 21.42 -14.33
CA SER A 79 2.20 20.01 -14.52
C SER A 79 2.78 19.69 -15.90
N ASP A 80 3.53 18.60 -16.02
CA ASP A 80 4.16 18.14 -17.24
C ASP A 80 3.16 17.71 -18.35
N PHE A 81 3.66 17.08 -19.44
CA PHE A 81 2.85 16.79 -20.64
C PHE A 81 2.15 15.42 -20.60
N TYR A 82 2.43 14.59 -19.60
CA TYR A 82 2.02 13.19 -19.59
C TYR A 82 0.69 12.95 -18.86
N PHE A 83 -0.30 13.81 -19.11
CA PHE A 83 -1.65 13.63 -18.59
C PHE A 83 -2.58 13.06 -19.66
N LEU A 84 -3.30 12.01 -19.31
CA LEU A 84 -4.39 11.50 -20.13
C LEU A 84 -5.61 12.42 -20.05
N ARG A 85 -5.85 13.01 -18.85
CA ARG A 85 -6.99 13.91 -18.59
C ARG A 85 -6.62 14.88 -17.48
N LYS A 86 -7.05 16.15 -17.61
CA LYS A 86 -6.80 17.24 -16.65
C LYS A 86 -8.07 17.81 -16.02
N THR A 87 -9.24 17.38 -16.44
CA THR A 87 -10.53 17.91 -15.94
C THR A 87 -10.94 17.18 -14.67
N PRO A 88 -11.51 17.88 -13.67
CA PRO A 88 -12.16 17.23 -12.53
C PRO A 88 -13.20 16.19 -12.98
N GLY A 89 -13.36 15.12 -12.21
CA GLY A 89 -14.33 14.08 -12.51
C GLY A 89 -13.93 12.73 -11.94
N LEU A 90 -14.49 11.67 -12.52
CA LEU A 90 -14.24 10.29 -12.10
C LEU A 90 -13.03 9.71 -12.82
N TYR A 91 -12.17 9.06 -12.03
CA TYR A 91 -10.91 8.46 -12.49
C TYR A 91 -10.80 7.01 -12.05
N PRO A 92 -10.49 6.07 -12.96
CA PRO A 92 -10.27 4.66 -12.61
C PRO A 92 -9.04 4.53 -11.71
N ASP A 93 -9.23 3.98 -10.50
CA ASP A 93 -8.15 3.90 -9.51
C ASP A 93 -8.25 2.70 -8.56
N MET A 94 -9.32 2.61 -7.76
CA MET A 94 -9.43 1.62 -6.70
C MET A 94 -9.74 0.22 -7.25
N LEU A 95 -9.07 -0.81 -6.69
CA LEU A 95 -9.33 -2.20 -7.00
C LEU A 95 -10.24 -2.82 -5.93
N GLU A 96 -11.47 -3.13 -6.31
CA GLU A 96 -12.46 -3.80 -5.46
C GLU A 96 -12.52 -5.30 -5.81
N PRO A 97 -12.29 -6.22 -4.85
CA PRO A 97 -12.37 -7.64 -5.14
C PRO A 97 -13.74 -8.04 -5.73
N VAL A 98 -13.70 -8.83 -6.79
CA VAL A 98 -14.93 -9.39 -7.39
C VAL A 98 -15.37 -10.59 -6.56
N GLU A 99 -16.50 -10.46 -5.87
CA GLU A 99 -17.12 -11.54 -5.11
C GLU A 99 -18.06 -12.36 -6.01
N ASP A 100 -18.24 -13.65 -5.69
CA ASP A 100 -19.14 -14.56 -6.39
C ASP A 100 -18.96 -14.60 -7.92
N ASN A 101 -17.77 -14.26 -8.41
CA ASN A 101 -17.45 -14.20 -9.84
C ASN A 101 -18.47 -13.38 -10.65
N SER A 102 -18.94 -12.27 -10.09
CA SER A 102 -19.93 -11.40 -10.72
C SER A 102 -19.63 -9.93 -10.54
N PHE A 103 -20.04 -9.12 -11.51
CA PHE A 103 -19.89 -7.66 -11.49
C PHE A 103 -21.08 -6.97 -12.17
N PHE A 104 -21.35 -5.75 -11.76
CA PHE A 104 -22.38 -4.92 -12.38
C PHE A 104 -21.78 -4.04 -13.48
N ALA A 105 -22.35 -4.10 -14.67
CA ALA A 105 -22.02 -3.25 -15.81
C ALA A 105 -23.13 -2.21 -16.01
N GLU A 106 -22.76 -0.94 -15.98
CA GLU A 106 -23.68 0.20 -16.16
C GLU A 106 -23.92 0.47 -17.64
N SER A 107 -25.17 0.86 -17.95
CA SER A 107 -25.60 1.17 -19.30
C SER A 107 -24.86 2.36 -19.92
N GLY A 108 -24.31 2.17 -21.11
CA GLY A 108 -23.62 3.22 -21.85
C GLY A 108 -22.24 3.60 -21.31
N HIS A 109 -21.72 2.85 -20.32
CA HIS A 109 -20.44 3.12 -19.72
C HIS A 109 -19.41 2.04 -20.03
N HIS A 110 -18.16 2.46 -20.17
CA HIS A 110 -17.00 1.58 -20.17
C HIS A 110 -16.57 1.29 -18.74
N GLY A 111 -16.02 0.09 -18.51
CA GLY A 111 -15.40 -0.28 -17.25
C GLY A 111 -14.30 -1.29 -17.48
N SER A 112 -13.58 -1.66 -16.42
CA SER A 112 -12.58 -2.71 -16.52
C SER A 112 -12.55 -3.62 -15.30
N LEU A 113 -12.16 -4.87 -15.55
CA LEU A 113 -11.77 -5.82 -14.53
C LEU A 113 -10.26 -5.97 -14.57
N TRP A 114 -9.61 -5.86 -13.42
CA TRP A 114 -8.19 -6.11 -13.23
C TRP A 114 -8.01 -7.60 -12.91
N ILE A 115 -7.20 -8.29 -13.69
CA ILE A 115 -6.91 -9.71 -13.52
C ILE A 115 -5.43 -9.86 -13.18
N GLU A 116 -5.15 -10.36 -11.98
CA GLU A 116 -3.81 -10.68 -11.49
C GLU A 116 -3.56 -12.18 -11.59
N LEU A 117 -2.42 -12.55 -12.16
CA LEU A 117 -1.94 -13.92 -12.25
C LEU A 117 -0.64 -14.06 -11.44
N ASP A 118 -0.55 -15.13 -10.64
CA ASP A 118 0.66 -15.54 -9.94
C ASP A 118 1.24 -16.78 -10.64
N ALA A 119 2.47 -16.70 -11.15
CA ALA A 119 3.11 -17.83 -11.84
C ALA A 119 3.67 -18.90 -10.90
N SER A 120 3.54 -18.71 -9.58
CA SER A 120 4.06 -19.66 -8.60
C SER A 120 3.47 -21.06 -8.78
N GLY A 121 4.33 -22.01 -9.11
CA GLY A 121 3.92 -23.39 -9.35
C GLY A 121 3.30 -23.69 -10.72
N GLU A 122 3.21 -22.70 -11.62
CA GLU A 122 2.87 -22.95 -13.02
C GLU A 122 4.07 -23.55 -13.77
N SER A 123 3.78 -24.29 -14.84
CA SER A 123 4.85 -24.82 -15.69
C SER A 123 5.39 -23.75 -16.64
N ALA A 124 6.68 -23.82 -16.96
CA ALA A 124 7.25 -22.97 -18.01
C ALA A 124 6.61 -23.30 -19.37
N GLY A 125 6.45 -22.29 -20.21
CA GLY A 125 5.86 -22.39 -21.55
C GLY A 125 4.62 -21.51 -21.73
N ARG A 126 3.94 -21.69 -22.86
CA ARG A 126 2.78 -20.89 -23.25
C ARG A 126 1.50 -21.47 -22.68
N HIS A 127 0.70 -20.60 -22.06
CA HIS A 127 -0.62 -20.91 -21.50
C HIS A 127 -1.65 -19.99 -22.11
N ASP A 128 -2.71 -20.54 -22.67
CA ASP A 128 -3.84 -19.76 -23.15
C ASP A 128 -4.84 -19.56 -22.01
N ILE A 129 -5.06 -18.32 -21.66
CA ILE A 129 -5.97 -17.89 -20.60
C ILE A 129 -7.26 -17.43 -21.25
N PHE A 130 -8.36 -18.07 -20.88
CA PHE A 130 -9.69 -17.76 -21.39
C PHE A 130 -10.46 -16.93 -20.37
N ILE A 131 -10.86 -15.73 -20.74
CA ILE A 131 -11.63 -14.81 -19.91
C ILE A 131 -13.02 -14.71 -20.51
N THR A 132 -14.01 -15.27 -19.83
CA THR A 132 -15.39 -15.31 -20.32
C THR A 132 -16.29 -14.43 -19.47
N VAL A 133 -16.91 -13.45 -20.10
CA VAL A 133 -18.00 -12.66 -19.53
C VAL A 133 -19.32 -13.25 -19.97
N SER A 134 -20.23 -13.44 -19.04
CA SER A 134 -21.60 -13.98 -19.31
C SER A 134 -22.68 -12.99 -18.86
N LYS A 135 -23.69 -12.80 -19.72
CA LYS A 135 -24.87 -12.00 -19.46
C LYS A 135 -26.13 -12.83 -19.87
N GLY A 136 -26.74 -13.43 -18.90
CA GLY A 136 -27.82 -14.39 -19.18
C GLY A 136 -27.34 -15.57 -20.04
N LYS A 137 -27.77 -15.63 -21.30
CA LYS A 137 -27.33 -16.65 -22.26
C LYS A 137 -26.22 -16.19 -23.21
N GLU A 138 -25.93 -14.89 -23.20
CA GLU A 138 -24.87 -14.33 -24.03
C GLU A 138 -23.50 -14.51 -23.31
N THR A 139 -22.51 -14.91 -24.09
CA THR A 139 -21.12 -15.03 -23.60
C THR A 139 -20.16 -14.39 -24.57
N VAL A 140 -19.15 -13.69 -24.03
CA VAL A 140 -18.02 -13.16 -24.79
C VAL A 140 -16.76 -13.70 -24.15
N THR A 141 -15.94 -14.40 -24.94
CA THR A 141 -14.68 -14.96 -24.48
C THR A 141 -13.52 -14.24 -25.15
N ASN A 142 -12.58 -13.77 -24.34
CA ASN A 142 -11.31 -13.22 -24.76
C ASN A 142 -10.21 -14.24 -24.43
N VAL A 143 -9.16 -14.25 -25.22
CA VAL A 143 -8.01 -15.13 -25.00
C VAL A 143 -6.74 -14.27 -24.96
N ILE A 144 -5.90 -14.52 -23.96
CA ILE A 144 -4.54 -13.98 -23.88
C ILE A 144 -3.57 -15.15 -23.67
N THR A 145 -2.49 -15.17 -24.43
CA THR A 145 -1.41 -16.15 -24.23
C THR A 145 -0.40 -15.60 -23.24
N VAL A 146 -0.12 -16.33 -22.16
CA VAL A 146 0.90 -16.02 -21.17
C VAL A 146 2.06 -16.98 -21.34
N ASP A 147 3.26 -16.44 -21.64
CA ASP A 147 4.48 -17.25 -21.75
C ASP A 147 5.25 -17.20 -20.44
N VAL A 148 5.23 -18.29 -19.69
CA VAL A 148 5.99 -18.45 -18.43
C VAL A 148 7.42 -18.82 -18.80
N ILE A 149 8.32 -17.86 -18.64
CA ILE A 149 9.75 -18.04 -18.90
C ILE A 149 10.34 -18.99 -17.85
N ASN A 150 11.16 -19.96 -18.28
CA ASN A 150 11.83 -20.90 -17.39
C ASN A 150 13.00 -20.23 -16.64
N ALA A 151 12.68 -19.20 -15.89
CA ALA A 151 13.58 -18.49 -15.00
C ALA A 151 12.75 -17.95 -13.81
N LYS A 152 13.42 -17.58 -12.76
CA LYS A 152 12.79 -16.97 -11.55
C LYS A 152 13.42 -15.62 -11.27
N LEU A 153 12.62 -14.69 -10.76
CA LEU A 153 13.14 -13.49 -10.13
C LEU A 153 14.05 -13.91 -8.97
N PRO A 154 15.27 -13.37 -8.90
CA PRO A 154 16.11 -13.55 -7.73
C PRO A 154 15.46 -12.91 -6.50
N GLU A 155 15.99 -13.21 -5.34
CA GLU A 155 15.62 -12.47 -4.14
C GLU A 155 15.95 -10.99 -4.32
N GLN A 156 15.00 -10.13 -3.97
CA GLN A 156 15.17 -8.69 -4.14
C GLN A 156 16.21 -8.16 -3.14
N GLU A 157 17.30 -7.62 -3.68
CA GLU A 157 18.37 -6.96 -2.90
C GLU A 157 18.18 -5.43 -2.86
N LEU A 158 17.53 -4.85 -3.89
CA LEU A 158 17.23 -3.44 -3.92
C LEU A 158 16.27 -3.07 -2.79
N MET A 159 16.68 -2.13 -1.95
CA MET A 159 15.82 -1.56 -0.90
C MET A 159 14.77 -0.66 -1.56
N CYS A 160 13.53 -1.11 -1.49
CA CYS A 160 12.36 -0.35 -1.96
C CYS A 160 11.57 0.11 -0.74
N THR A 161 11.67 1.40 -0.42
CA THR A 161 10.96 2.00 0.72
C THR A 161 9.68 2.68 0.28
N MET A 162 8.66 2.59 1.13
CA MET A 162 7.48 3.43 1.09
C MET A 162 7.26 4.08 2.45
N TRP A 163 7.01 5.38 2.45
CA TRP A 163 6.60 6.07 3.66
C TRP A 163 5.17 5.71 3.99
N PHE A 164 5.04 4.92 5.05
CA PHE A 164 3.78 4.37 5.50
C PHE A 164 3.32 5.08 6.77
N HIS A 165 2.25 5.87 6.64
CA HIS A 165 1.68 6.64 7.74
C HIS A 165 0.48 5.92 8.34
N CYS A 166 0.70 5.10 9.35
CA CYS A 166 -0.37 4.27 9.94
C CYS A 166 -1.46 5.07 10.69
N ASP A 167 -1.20 6.31 11.08
CA ASP A 167 -2.22 7.20 11.65
C ASP A 167 -3.37 7.49 10.67
N CYS A 168 -3.08 7.54 9.36
CA CYS A 168 -4.10 7.69 8.32
C CYS A 168 -5.12 6.54 8.37
N LEU A 169 -4.66 5.33 8.66
CA LEU A 169 -5.53 4.16 8.78
C LEU A 169 -6.45 4.27 10.00
N ALA A 170 -5.91 4.67 11.16
CA ALA A 170 -6.74 4.89 12.35
C ALA A 170 -7.83 5.94 12.09
N THR A 171 -7.49 7.02 11.39
CA THR A 171 -8.43 8.08 11.01
C THR A 171 -9.50 7.59 10.03
N TYR A 172 -9.09 6.90 8.97
CA TYR A 172 -9.99 6.43 7.91
C TYR A 172 -10.97 5.39 8.43
N TYR A 173 -10.47 4.37 9.15
CA TYR A 173 -11.29 3.29 9.70
C TYR A 173 -11.98 3.65 11.02
N LYS A 174 -11.69 4.83 11.60
CA LYS A 174 -12.26 5.34 12.86
C LYS A 174 -12.01 4.40 14.04
N VAL A 175 -10.79 3.90 14.14
CA VAL A 175 -10.33 3.02 15.21
C VAL A 175 -9.30 3.72 16.10
N ASP A 176 -9.17 3.28 17.34
CA ASP A 176 -8.16 3.81 18.25
C ASP A 176 -6.75 3.38 17.80
N VAL A 177 -5.80 4.34 17.85
CA VAL A 177 -4.40 4.09 17.49
C VAL A 177 -3.84 2.95 18.35
N PHE A 178 -3.24 1.97 17.67
CA PHE A 178 -2.67 0.75 18.26
C PHE A 178 -3.63 -0.13 19.08
N SER A 179 -4.95 0.00 18.84
CA SER A 179 -5.90 -1.04 19.22
C SER A 179 -5.64 -2.34 18.43
N GLU A 180 -6.17 -3.47 18.88
CA GLU A 180 -6.02 -4.73 18.15
C GLU A 180 -6.60 -4.64 16.72
N GLU A 181 -7.68 -3.92 16.55
CA GLU A 181 -8.28 -3.66 15.25
C GLU A 181 -7.33 -2.85 14.35
N HIS A 182 -6.71 -1.78 14.89
CA HIS A 182 -5.72 -0.99 14.17
C HIS A 182 -4.49 -1.83 13.77
N TRP A 183 -3.98 -2.67 14.67
CA TRP A 183 -2.86 -3.59 14.36
C TRP A 183 -3.21 -4.54 13.21
N ASN A 184 -4.41 -5.10 13.18
CA ASN A 184 -4.87 -5.98 12.10
C ASN A 184 -4.96 -5.23 10.77
N ILE A 185 -5.46 -3.99 10.78
CA ILE A 185 -5.52 -3.14 9.58
C ILE A 185 -4.10 -2.84 9.08
N ILE A 186 -3.20 -2.41 9.97
CA ILE A 186 -1.79 -2.15 9.62
C ILE A 186 -1.15 -3.39 8.97
N GLU A 187 -1.31 -4.56 9.58
CA GLU A 187 -0.74 -5.81 9.05
C GLU A 187 -1.23 -6.11 7.63
N ASN A 188 -2.52 -5.88 7.34
CA ASN A 188 -3.06 -6.08 5.98
C ASN A 188 -2.42 -5.15 4.96
N TYR A 189 -2.22 -3.88 5.30
CA TYR A 189 -1.57 -2.91 4.40
C TYR A 189 -0.08 -3.21 4.20
N VAL A 190 0.63 -3.54 5.28
CA VAL A 190 2.05 -3.94 5.22
C VAL A 190 2.23 -5.19 4.37
N ARG A 191 1.36 -6.19 4.54
CA ARG A 191 1.36 -7.43 3.74
C ARG A 191 1.11 -7.13 2.27
N ASN A 192 0.16 -6.24 1.97
CA ASN A 192 -0.11 -5.82 0.60
C ASN A 192 1.11 -5.12 -0.02
N ALA A 193 1.73 -4.19 0.69
CA ALA A 193 2.94 -3.50 0.24
C ALA A 193 4.09 -4.50 -0.03
N ALA A 194 4.34 -5.43 0.90
CA ALA A 194 5.37 -6.46 0.74
C ALA A 194 5.11 -7.38 -0.47
N ASN A 195 3.86 -7.75 -0.72
CA ASN A 195 3.47 -8.53 -1.90
C ASN A 195 3.71 -7.80 -3.24
N HIS A 196 3.89 -6.48 -3.20
CA HIS A 196 4.17 -5.62 -4.36
C HIS A 196 5.60 -5.06 -4.37
N GLY A 197 6.53 -5.72 -3.66
CA GLY A 197 7.96 -5.44 -3.74
C GLY A 197 8.49 -4.41 -2.75
N VAL A 198 7.67 -3.89 -1.83
CA VAL A 198 8.15 -3.06 -0.74
C VAL A 198 8.81 -3.95 0.31
N ASN A 199 10.09 -3.74 0.58
CA ASN A 199 10.87 -4.52 1.57
C ASN A 199 11.48 -3.65 2.67
N PHE A 200 11.19 -2.33 2.65
CA PHE A 200 11.69 -1.32 3.57
C PHE A 200 10.54 -0.41 3.98
N ILE A 201 10.31 -0.19 5.28
CA ILE A 201 9.13 0.55 5.76
C ILE A 201 9.50 1.61 6.78
N LEU A 202 8.85 2.78 6.69
CA LEU A 202 8.93 3.83 7.69
C LEU A 202 8.33 3.33 9.01
N THR A 203 9.14 3.39 10.07
CA THR A 203 8.82 2.88 11.41
C THR A 203 8.65 4.05 12.37
N PRO A 204 7.42 4.31 12.87
CA PRO A 204 7.13 5.50 13.65
C PRO A 204 7.62 5.37 15.11
N LEU A 205 8.93 5.53 15.35
CA LEU A 205 9.48 5.59 16.71
C LEU A 205 8.73 6.62 17.55
N PHE A 206 8.58 7.83 16.98
CA PHE A 206 7.71 8.90 17.42
C PHE A 206 6.78 9.29 16.28
N THR A 207 5.80 10.16 16.53
CA THR A 207 4.87 10.60 15.48
C THR A 207 5.66 11.28 14.36
N PRO A 208 5.64 10.74 13.13
CA PRO A 208 6.40 11.30 12.02
C PRO A 208 5.97 12.75 11.74
N PRO A 209 6.91 13.70 11.64
CA PRO A 209 6.57 15.11 11.41
C PRO A 209 6.35 15.46 9.94
N LEU A 210 6.42 14.45 9.05
CA LEU A 210 6.32 14.60 7.61
C LEU A 210 4.87 14.86 7.17
N ASP A 211 4.70 15.56 6.05
CA ASP A 211 3.40 15.90 5.47
C ASP A 211 2.46 16.65 6.43
N THR A 212 3.06 17.42 7.34
CA THR A 212 2.34 18.23 8.32
C THR A 212 2.80 19.69 8.18
N GLU A 213 1.86 20.61 8.05
CA GLU A 213 2.18 22.05 8.06
C GLU A 213 2.82 22.46 9.40
N VAL A 214 3.57 23.55 9.41
CA VAL A 214 4.18 24.09 10.64
C VAL A 214 3.10 24.40 11.66
N GLY A 215 3.23 23.82 12.86
CA GLY A 215 2.24 23.93 13.93
C GLY A 215 1.06 22.97 13.83
N GLY A 216 0.94 22.23 12.74
CA GLY A 216 -0.08 21.20 12.56
C GLY A 216 0.16 19.96 13.42
N GLU A 217 -0.89 19.19 13.70
CA GLU A 217 -0.81 17.95 14.47
C GLU A 217 -1.45 16.77 13.74
N ARG A 218 -0.79 15.62 13.87
CA ARG A 218 -1.31 14.31 13.45
C ARG A 218 -1.73 13.49 14.68
N PRO A 219 -2.59 12.48 14.54
CA PRO A 219 -2.82 11.49 15.58
C PRO A 219 -1.49 10.92 16.10
N THR A 220 -1.39 10.71 17.40
CA THR A 220 -0.14 10.23 18.00
C THR A 220 0.07 8.75 17.67
N VAL A 221 0.97 8.47 16.75
CA VAL A 221 1.47 7.13 16.44
C VAL A 221 2.93 7.04 16.89
N GLN A 222 3.13 6.48 18.07
CA GLN A 222 4.43 6.44 18.74
C GLN A 222 4.65 5.03 19.27
N LEU A 223 5.64 4.32 18.68
CA LEU A 223 5.98 2.94 19.05
C LEU A 223 6.84 2.85 20.30
N VAL A 224 7.53 3.93 20.66
CA VAL A 224 8.37 3.99 21.86
C VAL A 224 7.61 4.67 22.98
N ASP A 225 7.34 3.94 24.06
CA ASP A 225 6.79 4.54 25.27
C ASP A 225 7.86 5.34 25.98
N VAL A 226 7.53 6.55 26.40
CA VAL A 226 8.45 7.44 27.12
C VAL A 226 7.85 7.79 28.46
N LYS A 227 8.66 7.67 29.52
CA LYS A 227 8.33 8.16 30.83
C LYS A 227 9.38 9.18 31.30
N LYS A 228 8.94 10.39 31.60
CA LYS A 228 9.81 11.44 32.14
C LYS A 228 9.88 11.27 33.66
N THR A 229 11.09 11.08 34.17
CA THR A 229 11.38 10.93 35.61
C THR A 229 12.16 12.14 36.13
N LYS A 230 12.44 12.17 37.42
CA LYS A 230 13.29 13.23 38.01
C LYS A 230 14.74 13.16 37.55
N ASP A 231 15.19 11.96 37.14
CA ASP A 231 16.57 11.68 36.76
C ASP A 231 16.76 11.58 35.22
N GLY A 232 15.69 11.84 34.44
CA GLY A 232 15.73 11.81 32.97
C GLY A 232 14.53 11.06 32.34
N TYR A 233 14.82 10.10 31.47
CA TYR A 233 13.79 9.40 30.70
C TYR A 233 13.96 7.88 30.79
N GLU A 234 12.86 7.16 30.86
CA GLU A 234 12.74 5.71 30.69
C GLU A 234 12.03 5.44 29.37
N PHE A 235 12.45 4.38 28.65
CA PHE A 235 11.91 4.01 27.34
C PHE A 235 11.40 2.59 27.36
N GLY A 236 10.19 2.37 26.79
CA GLY A 236 9.59 1.06 26.58
C GLY A 236 9.48 0.77 25.08
N PHE A 237 9.83 -0.46 24.66
CA PHE A 237 9.93 -0.85 23.27
C PHE A 237 8.93 -1.93 22.85
N ASP A 238 8.01 -2.38 23.71
CA ASP A 238 7.08 -3.48 23.43
C ASP A 238 6.28 -3.30 22.14
N LYS A 239 5.85 -2.06 21.84
CA LYS A 239 5.14 -1.75 20.59
C LYS A 239 6.07 -1.78 19.38
N LEU A 240 7.32 -1.36 19.55
CA LEU A 240 8.34 -1.42 18.49
C LEU A 240 8.68 -2.88 18.16
N ASP A 241 8.85 -3.72 19.15
CA ASP A 241 9.10 -5.16 18.97
C ASP A 241 7.92 -5.82 18.24
N ARG A 242 6.68 -5.54 18.69
CA ARG A 242 5.47 -6.00 17.99
C ARG A 242 5.42 -5.54 16.52
N TRP A 243 5.79 -4.30 16.24
CA TRP A 243 5.85 -3.75 14.87
C TRP A 243 6.87 -4.50 14.02
N ILE A 244 8.08 -4.66 14.52
CA ILE A 244 9.17 -5.36 13.82
C ILE A 244 8.75 -6.81 13.52
N ASP A 245 8.22 -7.54 14.49
CA ASP A 245 7.77 -8.92 14.32
C ASP A 245 6.63 -9.04 13.30
N MET A 246 5.65 -8.17 13.37
CA MET A 246 4.54 -8.12 12.41
C MET A 246 5.05 -7.83 11.00
N CYS A 247 5.92 -6.83 10.84
CA CYS A 247 6.49 -6.46 9.55
C CYS A 247 7.34 -7.60 8.96
N ARG A 248 8.17 -8.26 9.79
CA ARG A 248 8.97 -9.43 9.36
C ARG A 248 8.08 -10.59 8.89
N ARG A 249 7.00 -10.90 9.60
CA ARG A 249 6.02 -11.92 9.16
C ARG A 249 5.36 -11.56 7.83
N CYS A 250 5.26 -10.28 7.49
CA CYS A 250 4.73 -9.81 6.21
C CYS A 250 5.76 -9.83 5.07
N GLY A 251 7.07 -10.02 5.36
CA GLY A 251 8.14 -10.04 4.36
C GLY A 251 8.99 -8.76 4.29
N ILE A 252 8.77 -7.80 5.18
CA ILE A 252 9.62 -6.60 5.30
C ILE A 252 10.97 -6.99 5.91
N LYS A 253 12.06 -6.49 5.31
CA LYS A 253 13.44 -6.78 5.73
C LYS A 253 14.12 -5.61 6.41
N TYR A 254 13.79 -4.39 6.01
CA TYR A 254 14.46 -3.18 6.43
C TYR A 254 13.49 -2.21 7.09
N PHE A 255 14.00 -1.43 8.05
CA PHE A 255 13.21 -0.50 8.85
C PHE A 255 13.84 0.90 8.78
N GLU A 256 13.13 1.85 8.20
CA GLU A 256 13.49 3.25 8.22
C GLU A 256 12.94 3.86 9.51
N MET A 257 13.81 4.22 10.42
CA MET A 257 13.39 4.86 11.67
C MET A 257 12.88 6.27 11.37
N SER A 258 11.74 6.63 11.95
CA SER A 258 11.12 7.94 11.69
C SER A 258 12.06 9.10 12.06
N HIS A 259 11.90 10.20 11.35
CA HIS A 259 12.71 11.38 11.52
C HIS A 259 12.60 11.94 12.94
N LEU A 260 13.74 12.30 13.51
CA LEU A 260 13.86 12.90 14.85
C LEU A 260 13.85 14.43 14.80
N PHE A 261 13.66 15.00 13.60
CA PHE A 261 13.59 16.43 13.36
C PHE A 261 12.48 16.70 12.34
N THR A 262 11.88 17.90 12.40
CA THR A 262 10.85 18.32 11.45
C THR A 262 11.44 18.53 10.06
N GLN A 263 10.61 18.39 9.01
CA GLN A 263 10.98 18.74 7.63
C GLN A 263 11.18 20.27 7.51
N TRP A 264 11.77 20.70 6.41
CA TRP A 264 12.04 22.11 6.09
C TRP A 264 13.04 22.81 7.01
N GLY A 265 14.20 22.20 7.19
CA GLY A 265 15.31 22.80 7.90
C GLY A 265 15.72 22.12 9.20
N ALA A 266 14.96 21.12 9.65
CA ALA A 266 15.22 20.40 10.90
C ALA A 266 15.26 21.33 12.15
N GLU A 267 14.46 22.38 12.15
CA GLU A 267 14.50 23.42 13.19
C GLU A 267 13.79 23.02 14.49
N HIS A 268 12.87 22.03 14.41
CA HIS A 268 12.05 21.63 15.54
C HIS A 268 12.06 20.12 15.79
N ALA A 269 11.72 19.73 17.01
CA ALA A 269 11.49 18.34 17.36
C ALA A 269 10.15 17.81 16.80
N PRO A 270 10.02 16.50 16.51
CA PRO A 270 8.72 15.89 16.25
C PRO A 270 7.87 15.88 17.52
N LYS A 271 6.58 15.63 17.36
CA LYS A 271 5.68 15.42 18.48
C LYS A 271 6.07 14.17 19.26
N ILE A 272 6.46 14.35 20.52
CA ILE A 272 6.78 13.27 21.45
C ILE A 272 5.89 13.41 22.70
N VAL A 273 5.20 12.31 23.03
CA VAL A 273 4.34 12.21 24.21
C VAL A 273 5.00 11.31 25.25
N ALA A 274 5.03 11.74 26.48
CA ALA A 274 5.57 10.99 27.61
C ALA A 274 4.55 10.89 28.75
N GLU A 275 4.68 9.87 29.59
CA GLU A 275 4.09 9.84 30.92
C GLU A 275 4.89 10.76 31.86
N VAL A 276 4.21 11.75 32.42
CA VAL A 276 4.76 12.70 33.40
C VAL A 276 3.83 12.73 34.59
N ASP A 277 4.29 12.29 35.75
CA ASP A 277 3.50 12.20 36.99
C ASP A 277 2.18 11.38 36.83
N GLY A 278 2.24 10.32 36.00
CA GLY A 278 1.09 9.43 35.74
C GLY A 278 0.13 9.93 34.67
N GLU A 279 0.39 11.07 34.04
CA GLU A 279 -0.42 11.64 32.97
C GLU A 279 0.35 11.66 31.64
N LYS A 280 -0.33 11.39 30.51
CA LYS A 280 0.28 11.56 29.17
C LYS A 280 0.31 13.03 28.80
N LYS A 281 1.52 13.55 28.55
CA LYS A 281 1.77 14.95 28.16
C LYS A 281 2.69 14.99 26.94
N ARG A 282 2.42 15.93 26.01
CA ARG A 282 3.37 16.27 24.98
C ARG A 282 4.56 16.98 25.62
N ILE A 283 5.75 16.45 25.46
CA ILE A 283 6.99 17.01 26.04
C ILE A 283 7.86 17.70 24.98
N PHE A 284 7.72 17.32 23.70
CA PHE A 284 8.38 17.95 22.55
C PHE A 284 7.41 18.10 21.37
N GLY A 285 7.69 19.05 20.50
CA GLY A 285 6.90 19.36 19.31
C GLY A 285 7.40 20.61 18.59
N TRP A 286 6.57 21.26 17.81
CA TRP A 286 6.90 22.44 17.03
C TRP A 286 7.48 23.62 17.84
N GLU A 287 7.15 23.71 19.11
CA GLU A 287 7.67 24.72 20.03
C GLU A 287 9.06 24.39 20.57
N THR A 288 9.58 23.20 20.28
CA THR A 288 10.89 22.74 20.77
C THR A 288 11.94 22.98 19.71
N ASP A 289 12.93 23.81 20.04
CA ASP A 289 14.11 24.01 19.21
C ASP A 289 14.91 22.69 19.16
N ALA A 290 15.23 22.27 17.95
CA ALA A 290 15.99 21.04 17.70
C ALA A 290 17.39 21.06 18.34
N ASP A 291 17.97 22.25 18.54
CA ASP A 291 19.27 22.48 19.17
C ASP A 291 19.19 22.70 20.67
N SER A 292 17.99 22.66 21.28
CA SER A 292 17.86 22.87 22.74
C SER A 292 18.59 21.79 23.53
N GLU A 293 19.16 22.17 24.69
CA GLU A 293 19.87 21.23 25.57
C GLU A 293 18.98 20.09 26.04
N GLU A 294 17.69 20.38 26.32
CA GLU A 294 16.73 19.37 26.80
C GLU A 294 16.46 18.31 25.72
N TYR A 295 16.25 18.74 24.46
CA TYR A 295 16.02 17.80 23.36
C TYR A 295 17.28 17.01 23.02
N ARG A 296 18.44 17.62 23.09
CA ARG A 296 19.73 16.96 22.88
C ARG A 296 20.00 15.88 23.95
N ASP A 297 19.75 16.17 25.24
CA ASP A 297 19.87 15.17 26.32
C ASP A 297 18.89 14.01 26.09
N PHE A 298 17.64 14.31 25.69
CA PHE A 298 16.66 13.29 25.32
C PHE A 298 17.18 12.39 24.20
N LEU A 299 17.69 12.95 23.11
CA LEU A 299 18.20 12.18 21.96
C LEU A 299 19.39 11.29 22.34
N HIS A 300 20.31 11.78 23.16
CA HIS A 300 21.43 10.96 23.64
C HIS A 300 20.99 9.76 24.46
N ARG A 301 20.06 9.96 25.38
CA ARG A 301 19.51 8.86 26.20
C ARG A 301 18.68 7.88 25.37
N PHE A 302 17.87 8.41 24.47
CA PHE A 302 17.07 7.60 23.55
C PHE A 302 17.94 6.75 22.65
N ALA A 303 18.97 7.32 22.01
CA ALA A 303 19.87 6.59 21.12
C ALA A 303 20.58 5.44 21.87
N ALA A 304 21.03 5.69 23.11
CA ALA A 304 21.65 4.64 23.92
C ALA A 304 20.68 3.50 24.24
N ALA A 305 19.42 3.83 24.62
CA ALA A 305 18.41 2.84 24.94
C ALA A 305 17.96 2.04 23.71
N LEU A 306 17.73 2.72 22.57
CA LEU A 306 17.35 2.09 21.30
C LEU A 306 18.45 1.14 20.81
N THR A 307 19.72 1.56 20.86
CA THR A 307 20.86 0.71 20.45
C THR A 307 20.93 -0.55 21.31
N ALA A 308 20.76 -0.42 22.63
CA ALA A 308 20.74 -1.58 23.52
C ALA A 308 19.58 -2.54 23.22
N CYS A 309 18.39 -2.01 22.93
CA CYS A 309 17.22 -2.81 22.54
C CYS A 309 17.48 -3.59 21.23
N LEU A 310 17.93 -2.90 20.17
CA LEU A 310 18.15 -3.52 18.86
C LEU A 310 19.27 -4.58 18.86
N LEU A 311 20.33 -4.38 19.64
CA LEU A 311 21.39 -5.40 19.79
C LEU A 311 20.90 -6.64 20.54
N TYR A 312 20.10 -6.47 21.59
CA TYR A 312 19.55 -7.61 22.33
C TYR A 312 18.56 -8.42 21.52
N THR A 313 17.73 -7.78 20.68
CA THR A 313 16.78 -8.49 19.80
C THR A 313 17.46 -9.19 18.62
N SER A 314 18.64 -8.73 18.17
CA SER A 314 19.42 -9.43 17.13
C SER A 314 20.11 -10.68 17.64
N ASP A 315 20.66 -10.66 18.85
CA ASP A 315 21.32 -11.82 19.44
C ASP A 315 20.35 -12.96 19.78
N ALA A 316 19.09 -12.63 20.11
CA ALA A 316 18.04 -13.62 20.38
C ALA A 316 17.47 -14.27 19.11
N ALA A 317 17.73 -13.75 17.93
CA ALA A 317 17.29 -14.30 16.65
C ALA A 317 18.32 -15.28 16.04
N ASP A 318 19.56 -15.29 16.55
CA ASP A 318 20.66 -16.15 16.09
C ASP A 318 20.83 -17.43 16.97
N GLU A 319 20.05 -17.61 18.06
CA GLU A 319 19.93 -18.84 18.85
C GLU A 319 18.67 -19.65 18.43
#